data_e227eae7d3f00b254cfb9766a1ff1573
#
_entry.id   e227eae7d3f00b254cfb9766a1ff1573
#
_cell.length_a   1.000
_cell.length_b   1.000
_cell.length_c   1.000
_cell.angle_alpha   90.00
_cell.angle_beta   90.00
_cell.angle_gamma   90.00
#
_symmetry.space_group_name_H-M   'P 1'
#
loop_
_entity.id
_entity.type
_entity.pdbx_description
1 polymer ?
#
loop_
_entity_poly.entity_id
_entity_poly.type
_entity_poly.pdbx_seq_one_letter_code
_entity_poly.pdbx_strand_id
1 'polypeptide(L)'
;MKKRNLALMTAILAAALTACGGSNASKDTKAAGSDAAKEAGSQAGGEKAASTGKELRLVNGKIEVDAQMKELAAEYEKETGVKVNIESMGGGIDIQGTLKGYFQADNMPDIFVNGGANDFKNWEGHLVDLSNEKWVSDTESAYKDENGKVLGFPYTTEAIGLAYNADVLEKAGIDPKSITGPESMKKAFETLDSKKDELGLTAVIGYVAEATNLYWSTGNHLFGVYEDAGLKRDDTKYIDLLSEGKLDNERFSKYADMIALFNKYADPALLVSGTYDQQIQNFSAGKYAFVTQGSWIGATMTNDDKEQYDAAGNFKVGMIPYAFEEGIDTIQTNSPSWWSVFDNDNKEESMKFLQWISEDKAQKILVEKAGFVSPFKSISYVANDPFAQTITDYTKAGKTSAWHWLNNKDGLAQNALGVVYQDFASGNLDTAKFVDTMEKVIAQYYAG
;
A
#
# COMPACT_ATOMS: atom_id res chain seq x y z
N MET A 1 -54.53 -5.62 -23.61
CA MET A 1 -54.59 -6.39 -24.89
C MET A 1 -53.33 -6.17 -25.68
N LYS A 2 -52.77 -7.25 -26.12
CA LYS A 2 -51.72 -7.61 -27.06
C LYS A 2 -50.36 -7.93 -26.43
N LYS A 3 -50.18 -9.23 -26.26
CA LYS A 3 -48.97 -10.02 -26.14
C LYS A 3 -48.25 -10.06 -27.49
N ARG A 4 -46.86 -10.14 -27.48
CA ARG A 4 -46.07 -10.89 -28.50
C ARG A 4 -44.66 -11.03 -27.93
N ASN A 5 -44.28 -12.22 -27.45
CA ASN A 5 -43.45 -13.32 -28.04
C ASN A 5 -42.03 -12.87 -28.40
N LEU A 6 -41.04 -13.25 -27.63
CA LEU A 6 -40.24 -14.52 -27.55
C LEU A 6 -39.64 -14.97 -28.89
N ALA A 7 -38.34 -14.91 -29.01
CA ALA A 7 -37.55 -15.84 -29.80
C ALA A 7 -36.17 -16.05 -29.20
N LEU A 8 -35.95 -17.26 -28.69
CA LEU A 8 -34.70 -17.92 -28.40
C LEU A 8 -33.92 -18.14 -29.71
N MET A 9 -32.60 -17.99 -29.70
CA MET A 9 -31.71 -18.69 -30.63
C MET A 9 -30.47 -19.19 -29.89
N THR A 10 -30.54 -20.45 -29.55
CA THR A 10 -29.44 -21.33 -29.17
C THR A 10 -28.69 -21.75 -30.45
N ALA A 11 -27.37 -21.62 -30.49
CA ALA A 11 -26.55 -22.31 -31.48
C ALA A 11 -25.38 -22.98 -30.76
N ILE A 12 -25.49 -24.30 -30.67
CA ILE A 12 -24.48 -25.28 -30.32
C ILE A 12 -23.63 -25.53 -31.56
N LEU A 13 -22.31 -25.53 -31.42
CA LEU A 13 -21.44 -26.24 -32.33
C LEU A 13 -20.34 -26.97 -31.56
N ALA A 14 -20.40 -28.29 -31.64
CA ALA A 14 -19.46 -29.25 -31.08
C ALA A 14 -18.58 -29.85 -32.20
N ALA A 15 -17.41 -30.29 -31.76
CA ALA A 15 -16.55 -31.36 -32.32
C ALA A 15 -15.73 -31.05 -33.56
N ALA A 16 -14.41 -31.31 -33.53
CA ALA A 16 -13.90 -32.68 -33.75
C ALA A 16 -12.39 -32.76 -33.44
N LEU A 17 -12.06 -33.82 -32.71
CA LEU A 17 -10.74 -34.43 -32.60
C LEU A 17 -10.36 -35.11 -33.92
N THR A 18 -9.08 -34.98 -34.34
CA THR A 18 -8.41 -36.08 -35.03
C THR A 18 -6.92 -36.07 -34.72
N ALA A 19 -6.50 -37.21 -34.19
CA ALA A 19 -5.13 -37.64 -33.97
C ALA A 19 -4.62 -38.35 -35.26
N CYS A 20 -3.30 -38.41 -35.38
CA CYS A 20 -2.40 -39.40 -36.02
C CYS A 20 -1.14 -38.61 -36.43
N GLY A 21 0.10 -38.92 -36.08
CA GLY A 21 0.76 -40.20 -35.93
C GLY A 21 1.84 -40.34 -37.02
N GLY A 22 3.11 -40.59 -36.61
CA GLY A 22 4.14 -41.05 -37.54
C GLY A 22 5.44 -40.24 -37.52
N SER A 23 6.36 -40.60 -36.82
CA SER A 23 7.65 -41.31 -36.71
C SER A 23 8.64 -41.23 -37.88
N ASN A 24 9.95 -41.14 -37.47
CA ASN A 24 11.20 -41.55 -38.14
C ASN A 24 11.84 -40.57 -39.12
N ALA A 25 13.13 -40.41 -39.12
CA ALA A 25 14.37 -40.97 -38.68
C ALA A 25 15.56 -40.20 -39.28
N SER A 26 16.58 -40.09 -38.48
CA SER A 26 18.03 -40.06 -38.78
C SER A 26 18.59 -39.65 -40.17
N LYS A 27 19.60 -38.80 -40.17
CA LYS A 27 20.97 -39.20 -40.58
C LYS A 27 22.00 -38.12 -40.36
N ASP A 28 23.12 -38.59 -39.83
CA ASP A 28 24.43 -37.98 -39.69
C ASP A 28 24.98 -37.30 -40.93
N THR A 29 25.81 -36.29 -40.74
CA THR A 29 27.13 -36.25 -41.38
C THR A 29 28.11 -35.34 -40.64
N LYS A 30 29.35 -35.87 -40.58
CA LYS A 30 30.56 -35.40 -39.89
C LYS A 30 31.28 -34.27 -40.60
N ALA A 31 31.97 -33.49 -39.76
CA ALA A 31 33.43 -33.15 -39.80
C ALA A 31 33.94 -32.06 -40.74
N ALA A 32 34.68 -31.15 -40.16
CA ALA A 32 36.08 -30.78 -40.15
C ALA A 32 36.20 -29.30 -39.87
N GLY A 33 36.85 -28.82 -38.90
CA GLY A 33 38.22 -28.81 -38.47
C GLY A 33 39.03 -27.66 -39.05
N SER A 34 39.37 -26.64 -38.23
CA SER A 34 40.73 -26.05 -38.24
C SER A 34 40.86 -24.98 -37.18
N ASP A 35 42.01 -25.07 -36.51
CA ASP A 35 42.58 -24.21 -35.50
C ASP A 35 42.75 -22.74 -35.90
N ALA A 36 42.66 -21.80 -34.93
CA ALA A 36 43.86 -21.06 -34.43
C ALA A 36 43.49 -19.84 -33.57
N ALA A 37 44.28 -19.74 -32.53
CA ALA A 37 44.83 -18.55 -31.91
C ALA A 37 44.08 -17.94 -30.72
N LYS A 38 44.78 -18.12 -29.59
CA LYS A 38 44.62 -17.43 -28.29
C LYS A 38 44.78 -15.92 -28.41
N GLU A 39 43.88 -15.20 -27.74
CA GLU A 39 44.27 -13.98 -27.03
C GLU A 39 43.63 -13.97 -25.65
N ALA A 40 44.48 -13.78 -24.64
CA ALA A 40 44.14 -13.74 -23.24
C ALA A 40 43.53 -12.37 -22.89
N GLY A 41 42.25 -12.32 -22.60
CA GLY A 41 41.59 -11.20 -21.95
C GLY A 41 41.15 -11.64 -20.56
N SER A 42 41.82 -11.13 -19.54
CA SER A 42 41.46 -11.29 -18.14
C SER A 42 40.11 -10.67 -17.88
N GLN A 43 39.04 -11.49 -17.84
CA GLN A 43 37.78 -11.14 -17.21
C GLN A 43 37.80 -11.71 -15.80
N ALA A 44 37.69 -10.82 -14.81
CA ALA A 44 37.34 -11.21 -13.45
C ALA A 44 35.89 -11.77 -13.49
N GLY A 45 35.78 -13.06 -13.64
CA GLY A 45 34.53 -13.80 -13.53
C GLY A 45 34.19 -13.89 -12.05
N GLY A 46 33.15 -13.15 -11.63
CA GLY A 46 32.46 -13.50 -10.41
C GLY A 46 31.89 -14.91 -10.57
N GLU A 47 32.35 -15.82 -9.73
CA GLU A 47 31.85 -17.19 -9.68
C GLU A 47 30.32 -17.10 -9.37
N LYS A 48 29.52 -17.60 -10.28
CA LYS A 48 28.09 -17.80 -10.03
C LYS A 48 28.00 -18.92 -9.00
N ALA A 49 27.36 -18.68 -7.85
CA ALA A 49 27.13 -19.70 -6.85
C ALA A 49 26.45 -20.92 -7.50
N ALA A 50 26.90 -22.12 -7.17
CA ALA A 50 26.25 -23.32 -7.63
C ALA A 50 24.82 -23.38 -7.06
N SER A 51 23.82 -23.69 -7.89
CA SER A 51 22.45 -23.85 -7.41
C SER A 51 22.41 -24.89 -6.28
N THR A 52 21.84 -24.52 -5.13
CA THR A 52 21.70 -25.41 -3.97
C THR A 52 20.54 -26.39 -4.15
N GLY A 53 19.70 -26.20 -5.16
CA GLY A 53 18.46 -26.93 -5.37
C GLY A 53 17.35 -26.55 -4.38
N LYS A 54 17.60 -25.54 -3.51
CA LYS A 54 16.57 -25.00 -2.61
C LYS A 54 15.78 -23.88 -3.31
N GLU A 55 14.49 -23.90 -3.10
CA GLU A 55 13.59 -22.87 -3.58
C GLU A 55 12.77 -22.35 -2.40
N LEU A 56 12.59 -21.04 -2.35
CA LEU A 56 11.65 -20.36 -1.45
C LEU A 56 10.51 -19.77 -2.26
N ARG A 57 9.35 -19.62 -1.62
CA ARG A 57 8.20 -18.91 -2.17
C ARG A 57 7.81 -17.78 -1.24
N LEU A 58 7.76 -16.55 -1.79
CA LEU A 58 7.33 -15.36 -1.08
C LEU A 58 6.05 -14.81 -1.70
N VAL A 59 4.98 -14.70 -0.88
CA VAL A 59 3.77 -13.95 -1.24
C VAL A 59 3.93 -12.51 -0.77
N ASN A 60 4.01 -11.59 -1.74
CA ASN A 60 4.16 -10.15 -1.53
C ASN A 60 2.82 -9.43 -1.73
N GLY A 61 2.51 -8.44 -0.88
CA GLY A 61 1.27 -7.67 -0.93
C GLY A 61 1.30 -6.43 -1.83
N LYS A 62 2.43 -6.16 -2.54
CA LYS A 62 2.63 -4.95 -3.34
C LYS A 62 2.87 -5.31 -4.81
N ILE A 63 1.79 -5.22 -5.61
CA ILE A 63 1.84 -5.55 -7.04
C ILE A 63 2.62 -4.50 -7.84
N GLU A 64 2.62 -3.25 -7.41
CA GLU A 64 3.29 -2.11 -8.04
C GLU A 64 4.81 -2.23 -8.12
N VAL A 65 5.40 -3.13 -7.31
CA VAL A 65 6.86 -3.37 -7.26
C VAL A 65 7.25 -4.82 -7.62
N ASP A 66 6.35 -5.56 -8.24
CA ASP A 66 6.58 -6.98 -8.58
C ASP A 66 7.87 -7.20 -9.39
N ALA A 67 8.15 -6.34 -10.37
CA ALA A 67 9.36 -6.43 -11.20
C ALA A 67 10.64 -6.25 -10.37
N GLN A 68 10.63 -5.30 -9.42
CA GLN A 68 11.77 -5.01 -8.54
C GLN A 68 11.97 -6.13 -7.50
N MET A 69 10.87 -6.72 -7.02
CA MET A 69 10.94 -7.89 -6.13
C MET A 69 11.53 -9.10 -6.84
N LYS A 70 11.21 -9.34 -8.11
CA LYS A 70 11.82 -10.38 -8.92
C LYS A 70 13.30 -10.12 -9.21
N GLU A 71 13.70 -8.87 -9.40
CA GLU A 71 15.11 -8.49 -9.51
C GLU A 71 15.86 -8.76 -8.20
N LEU A 72 15.28 -8.40 -7.06
CA LEU A 72 15.81 -8.69 -5.73
C LEU A 72 16.03 -10.20 -5.54
N ALA A 73 15.03 -11.01 -5.89
CA ALA A 73 15.12 -12.47 -5.83
C ALA A 73 16.23 -13.03 -6.72
N ALA A 74 16.39 -12.51 -7.94
CA ALA A 74 17.43 -12.93 -8.85
C ALA A 74 18.86 -12.58 -8.34
N GLU A 75 19.00 -11.44 -7.65
CA GLU A 75 20.28 -11.06 -7.05
C GLU A 75 20.63 -11.97 -5.86
N TYR A 76 19.65 -12.35 -5.04
CA TYR A 76 19.83 -13.33 -3.98
C TYR A 76 20.23 -14.72 -4.52
N GLU A 77 19.54 -15.19 -5.56
CA GLU A 77 19.89 -16.46 -6.23
C GLU A 77 21.32 -16.45 -6.78
N LYS A 78 21.73 -15.36 -7.38
CA LYS A 78 23.09 -15.20 -7.90
C LYS A 78 24.16 -15.28 -6.81
N GLU A 79 23.89 -14.78 -5.62
CA GLU A 79 24.84 -14.78 -4.48
C GLU A 79 24.85 -16.11 -3.73
N THR A 80 23.68 -16.70 -3.52
CA THR A 80 23.51 -17.82 -2.60
C THR A 80 23.23 -19.15 -3.30
N GLY A 81 22.80 -19.11 -4.56
CA GLY A 81 22.29 -20.26 -5.28
C GLY A 81 20.89 -20.72 -4.84
N VAL A 82 20.21 -19.97 -3.97
CA VAL A 82 18.85 -20.24 -3.53
C VAL A 82 17.88 -19.41 -4.37
N LYS A 83 16.93 -20.08 -5.03
CA LYS A 83 15.91 -19.42 -5.83
C LYS A 83 14.76 -18.94 -4.94
N VAL A 84 14.26 -17.72 -5.18
CA VAL A 84 13.08 -17.19 -4.51
C VAL A 84 12.00 -16.90 -5.56
N ASN A 85 10.87 -17.58 -5.45
CA ASN A 85 9.73 -17.37 -6.33
C ASN A 85 8.83 -16.30 -5.71
N ILE A 86 8.71 -15.14 -6.38
CA ILE A 86 7.86 -14.04 -5.94
C ILE A 86 6.46 -14.20 -6.53
N GLU A 87 5.46 -14.17 -5.67
CA GLU A 87 4.04 -14.13 -6.01
C GLU A 87 3.44 -12.85 -5.44
N SER A 88 3.22 -11.83 -6.29
CA SER A 88 2.66 -10.55 -5.86
C SER A 88 1.14 -10.55 -6.00
N MET A 89 0.45 -10.15 -4.94
CA MET A 89 -1.00 -10.03 -4.86
C MET A 89 -1.36 -8.63 -4.35
N GLY A 90 -2.49 -8.10 -4.81
CA GLY A 90 -2.96 -6.78 -4.38
C GLY A 90 -4.18 -6.36 -5.20
N GLY A 91 -4.50 -5.05 -5.22
CA GLY A 91 -5.57 -4.54 -6.06
C GLY A 91 -6.96 -5.06 -5.72
N GLY A 92 -7.23 -5.34 -4.44
CA GLY A 92 -8.53 -5.85 -3.99
C GLY A 92 -8.61 -7.37 -3.87
N ILE A 93 -7.51 -8.09 -4.10
CA ILE A 93 -7.44 -9.55 -3.85
C ILE A 93 -7.47 -9.78 -2.33
N ASP A 94 -8.34 -10.68 -1.87
CA ASP A 94 -8.32 -11.19 -0.50
C ASP A 94 -7.10 -12.11 -0.31
N ILE A 95 -5.98 -11.51 0.12
CA ILE A 95 -4.72 -12.22 0.34
C ILE A 95 -4.88 -13.26 1.45
N GLN A 96 -5.53 -12.92 2.55
CA GLN A 96 -5.69 -13.83 3.69
C GLN A 96 -6.60 -15.01 3.33
N GLY A 97 -7.67 -14.78 2.56
CA GLY A 97 -8.51 -15.86 2.01
C GLY A 97 -7.72 -16.79 1.09
N THR A 98 -6.85 -16.22 0.24
CA THR A 98 -5.96 -17.00 -0.64
C THR A 98 -4.97 -17.84 0.18
N LEU A 99 -4.32 -17.25 1.19
CA LEU A 99 -3.39 -17.96 2.07
C LEU A 99 -4.08 -19.09 2.86
N LYS A 100 -5.31 -18.87 3.34
CA LYS A 100 -6.12 -19.93 3.97
C LYS A 100 -6.39 -21.09 3.01
N GLY A 101 -6.62 -20.77 1.73
CA GLY A 101 -6.75 -21.79 0.66
C GLY A 101 -5.45 -22.58 0.46
N TYR A 102 -4.31 -21.93 0.45
CA TYR A 102 -2.99 -22.59 0.37
C TYR A 102 -2.74 -23.48 1.59
N PHE A 103 -3.08 -22.99 2.79
CA PHE A 103 -2.94 -23.79 4.01
C PHE A 103 -3.78 -25.06 3.98
N GLN A 104 -5.04 -24.98 3.54
CA GLN A 104 -5.93 -26.14 3.39
C GLN A 104 -5.43 -27.14 2.35
N ALA A 105 -4.69 -26.67 1.34
CA ALA A 105 -4.10 -27.50 0.29
C ALA A 105 -2.69 -28.02 0.63
N ASP A 106 -2.20 -27.80 1.86
CA ASP A 106 -0.82 -28.12 2.29
C ASP A 106 0.23 -27.54 1.33
N ASN A 107 0.02 -26.30 0.91
CA ASN A 107 0.84 -25.58 -0.07
C ASN A 107 1.12 -24.12 0.35
N MET A 108 1.46 -23.92 1.64
CA MET A 108 1.80 -22.58 2.15
C MET A 108 3.09 -22.06 1.51
N PRO A 109 3.16 -20.75 1.23
CA PRO A 109 4.45 -20.09 0.96
C PRO A 109 5.33 -20.11 2.20
N ASP A 110 6.66 -20.04 1.98
CA ASP A 110 7.65 -19.99 3.06
C ASP A 110 7.61 -18.65 3.78
N ILE A 111 7.38 -17.57 3.01
CA ILE A 111 7.29 -16.20 3.49
C ILE A 111 6.02 -15.58 2.91
N PHE A 112 5.26 -14.86 3.72
CA PHE A 112 4.04 -14.21 3.25
C PHE A 112 3.70 -12.95 4.04
N VAL A 113 2.91 -12.10 3.40
CA VAL A 113 2.51 -10.80 3.96
C VAL A 113 1.36 -10.93 4.95
N ASN A 114 1.47 -10.19 6.06
CA ASN A 114 0.41 -9.95 7.04
C ASN A 114 0.24 -8.44 7.25
N GLY A 115 -1.01 -7.96 7.22
CA GLY A 115 -1.35 -6.54 7.25
C GLY A 115 -1.60 -5.96 8.66
N GLY A 116 -1.68 -6.78 9.70
CA GLY A 116 -1.96 -6.30 11.05
C GLY A 116 -2.30 -7.41 12.02
N ALA A 117 -2.70 -7.05 13.23
CA ALA A 117 -2.92 -7.98 14.35
C ALA A 117 -3.87 -9.15 14.01
N ASN A 118 -4.95 -8.87 13.28
CA ASN A 118 -5.91 -9.90 12.90
C ASN A 118 -5.31 -10.91 11.91
N ASP A 119 -4.48 -10.45 10.97
CA ASP A 119 -3.80 -11.34 10.04
C ASP A 119 -2.83 -12.25 10.78
N PHE A 120 -2.02 -11.69 11.68
CA PHE A 120 -1.10 -12.48 12.51
C PHE A 120 -1.84 -13.52 13.37
N LYS A 121 -3.01 -13.17 13.90
CA LYS A 121 -3.85 -14.07 14.68
C LYS A 121 -4.37 -15.26 13.87
N ASN A 122 -4.62 -15.10 12.56
CA ASN A 122 -5.00 -16.21 11.69
C ASN A 122 -3.92 -17.31 11.62
N TRP A 123 -2.65 -16.94 11.89
CA TRP A 123 -1.48 -17.82 11.78
C TRP A 123 -0.83 -18.11 13.12
N GLU A 124 -1.55 -17.92 14.24
CA GLU A 124 -1.04 -18.21 15.57
C GLU A 124 -0.58 -19.66 15.67
N GLY A 125 0.63 -19.88 16.19
CA GLY A 125 1.26 -21.19 16.31
C GLY A 125 1.89 -21.73 15.01
N HIS A 126 1.80 -20.99 13.89
CA HIS A 126 2.37 -21.38 12.60
C HIS A 126 3.51 -20.47 12.13
N LEU A 127 3.84 -19.42 12.88
CA LEU A 127 4.88 -18.45 12.52
C LEU A 127 6.16 -18.67 13.34
N VAL A 128 7.30 -18.44 12.69
CA VAL A 128 8.60 -18.47 13.33
C VAL A 128 8.79 -17.22 14.18
N ASP A 129 9.33 -17.41 15.39
CA ASP A 129 9.76 -16.31 16.27
C ASP A 129 11.10 -15.75 15.77
N LEU A 130 11.07 -14.53 15.26
CA LEU A 130 12.22 -13.80 14.68
C LEU A 130 12.94 -12.90 15.69
N SER A 131 12.60 -12.96 16.98
CA SER A 131 13.10 -12.04 18.02
C SER A 131 14.62 -12.02 18.15
N ASN A 132 15.29 -13.10 17.77
CA ASN A 132 16.75 -13.23 17.88
C ASN A 132 17.50 -12.87 16.60
N GLU A 133 16.80 -12.46 15.55
CA GLU A 133 17.42 -12.06 14.28
C GLU A 133 18.15 -10.72 14.44
N LYS A 134 19.31 -10.58 13.75
CA LYS A 134 20.20 -9.41 13.90
C LYS A 134 19.52 -8.11 13.46
N TRP A 135 18.70 -8.16 12.42
CA TRP A 135 17.99 -7.01 11.90
C TRP A 135 16.99 -6.40 12.90
N VAL A 136 16.51 -7.16 13.89
CA VAL A 136 15.51 -6.69 14.86
C VAL A 136 15.99 -5.47 15.64
N SER A 137 17.28 -5.41 15.98
CA SER A 137 17.86 -4.28 16.71
C SER A 137 18.00 -3.01 15.87
N ASP A 138 17.94 -3.13 14.54
CA ASP A 138 18.14 -2.04 13.59
C ASP A 138 16.81 -1.36 13.16
N THR A 139 15.67 -1.83 13.66
CA THR A 139 14.37 -1.27 13.32
C THR A 139 13.47 -1.13 14.55
N GLU A 140 12.53 -0.17 14.49
CA GLU A 140 11.43 -0.03 15.45
C GLU A 140 10.08 -0.48 14.85
N SER A 141 10.09 -0.90 13.57
CA SER A 141 8.89 -1.20 12.81
C SER A 141 8.59 -2.70 12.71
N ALA A 142 9.35 -3.56 13.42
CA ALA A 142 9.07 -4.99 13.48
C ALA A 142 7.71 -5.23 14.14
N TYR A 143 6.89 -6.13 13.56
CA TYR A 143 5.65 -6.53 14.23
C TYR A 143 5.95 -7.42 15.42
N LYS A 144 5.37 -7.09 16.56
CA LYS A 144 5.45 -7.86 17.82
C LYS A 144 4.05 -8.28 18.25
N ASP A 145 3.92 -9.52 18.66
CA ASP A 145 2.71 -10.00 19.31
C ASP A 145 2.55 -9.41 20.73
N GLU A 146 1.46 -9.71 21.40
CA GLU A 146 1.16 -9.31 22.79
C GLU A 146 2.19 -9.81 23.81
N ASN A 147 2.95 -10.85 23.48
CA ASN A 147 4.01 -11.43 24.33
C ASN A 147 5.39 -10.83 24.01
N GLY A 148 5.47 -9.89 23.07
CA GLY A 148 6.70 -9.25 22.63
C GLY A 148 7.54 -10.06 21.63
N LYS A 149 7.04 -11.19 21.11
CA LYS A 149 7.71 -11.96 20.07
C LYS A 149 7.64 -11.22 18.74
N VAL A 150 8.77 -11.14 18.04
CA VAL A 150 8.81 -10.59 16.69
C VAL A 150 8.35 -11.65 15.70
N LEU A 151 7.21 -11.39 15.03
CA LEU A 151 6.60 -12.30 14.07
C LEU A 151 6.58 -11.72 12.64
N GLY A 152 6.93 -10.44 12.46
CA GLY A 152 6.87 -9.79 11.17
C GLY A 152 8.10 -8.94 10.86
N PHE A 153 8.65 -9.15 9.66
CA PHE A 153 9.74 -8.38 9.09
C PHE A 153 9.20 -7.15 8.36
N PRO A 154 9.57 -5.92 8.76
CA PRO A 154 9.16 -4.71 8.06
C PRO A 154 9.98 -4.55 6.77
N TYR A 155 9.35 -4.28 5.65
CA TYR A 155 10.06 -4.13 4.37
C TYR A 155 10.06 -2.71 3.81
N THR A 156 9.14 -1.86 4.27
CA THR A 156 9.10 -0.43 3.91
C THR A 156 8.38 0.39 4.98
N THR A 157 8.59 1.69 4.97
CA THR A 157 7.80 2.66 5.73
C THR A 157 6.93 3.47 4.78
N GLU A 158 5.65 3.59 5.08
CA GLU A 158 4.72 4.45 4.35
C GLU A 158 4.13 5.52 5.26
N ALA A 159 3.60 6.56 4.65
CA ALA A 159 2.97 7.66 5.36
C ALA A 159 1.55 7.94 4.87
N ILE A 160 0.70 8.36 5.78
CA ILE A 160 -0.61 8.95 5.52
C ILE A 160 -0.56 10.41 5.98
N GLY A 161 -0.84 11.30 5.06
CA GLY A 161 -0.99 12.72 5.24
C GLY A 161 -1.81 13.27 4.09
N LEU A 162 -2.26 14.52 4.17
CA LEU A 162 -2.92 15.17 3.05
C LEU A 162 -1.85 15.50 1.99
N ALA A 163 -1.77 14.65 0.96
CA ALA A 163 -0.82 14.80 -0.12
C ALA A 163 -1.20 15.99 -1.01
N TYR A 164 -0.21 16.76 -1.48
CA TYR A 164 -0.44 17.96 -2.25
C TYR A 164 0.49 18.11 -3.46
N ASN A 165 0.01 18.82 -4.47
CA ASN A 165 0.78 19.32 -5.60
C ASN A 165 1.39 20.68 -5.22
N ALA A 166 2.71 20.71 -5.00
CA ALA A 166 3.41 21.89 -4.53
C ALA A 166 3.38 23.03 -5.55
N ASP A 167 3.48 22.73 -6.84
CA ASP A 167 3.49 23.73 -7.91
C ASP A 167 2.13 24.45 -8.03
N VAL A 168 1.03 23.73 -7.79
CA VAL A 168 -0.32 24.29 -7.74
C VAL A 168 -0.48 25.20 -6.52
N LEU A 169 -0.01 24.76 -5.34
CA LEU A 169 -0.09 25.57 -4.12
C LEU A 169 0.76 26.85 -4.26
N GLU A 170 1.96 26.76 -4.82
CA GLU A 170 2.83 27.91 -5.07
C GLU A 170 2.16 28.93 -6.03
N LYS A 171 1.60 28.47 -7.15
CA LYS A 171 0.85 29.33 -8.09
C LYS A 171 -0.38 29.97 -7.44
N ALA A 172 -1.03 29.28 -6.51
CA ALA A 172 -2.15 29.84 -5.75
C ALA A 172 -1.71 30.83 -4.67
N GLY A 173 -0.40 30.89 -4.33
CA GLY A 173 0.15 31.70 -3.25
C GLY A 173 -0.07 31.09 -1.86
N ILE A 174 -0.15 29.76 -1.78
CA ILE A 174 -0.39 29.01 -0.53
C ILE A 174 0.92 28.32 -0.12
N ASP A 175 1.42 28.65 1.07
CA ASP A 175 2.46 27.85 1.74
C ASP A 175 1.78 26.65 2.42
N PRO A 176 2.08 25.39 2.03
CA PRO A 176 1.48 24.21 2.67
C PRO A 176 1.74 24.16 4.19
N LYS A 177 2.86 24.72 4.67
CA LYS A 177 3.18 24.79 6.11
C LYS A 177 2.28 25.75 6.88
N SER A 178 1.54 26.62 6.20
CA SER A 178 0.56 27.52 6.82
C SER A 178 -0.78 26.84 7.12
N ILE A 179 -0.99 25.62 6.62
CA ILE A 179 -2.22 24.83 6.84
C ILE A 179 -2.04 24.02 8.14
N THR A 180 -2.37 24.63 9.29
CA THR A 180 -2.08 24.12 10.63
C THR A 180 -3.33 23.85 11.48
N GLY A 181 -4.52 24.12 10.94
CA GLY A 181 -5.79 23.95 11.61
C GLY A 181 -6.97 24.08 10.66
N PRO A 182 -8.20 23.86 11.14
CA PRO A 182 -9.40 23.81 10.30
C PRO A 182 -9.64 25.08 9.50
N GLU A 183 -9.48 26.25 10.11
CA GLU A 183 -9.71 27.54 9.43
C GLU A 183 -8.68 27.82 8.33
N SER A 184 -7.39 27.49 8.55
CA SER A 184 -6.35 27.64 7.54
C SER A 184 -6.55 26.65 6.39
N MET A 185 -6.99 25.41 6.67
CA MET A 185 -7.34 24.43 5.65
C MET A 185 -8.53 24.89 4.81
N LYS A 186 -9.62 25.33 5.44
CA LYS A 186 -10.78 25.91 4.75
C LYS A 186 -10.40 27.06 3.84
N LYS A 187 -9.61 28.01 4.33
CA LYS A 187 -9.14 29.14 3.54
C LYS A 187 -8.30 28.71 2.33
N ALA A 188 -7.45 27.71 2.48
CA ALA A 188 -6.67 27.16 1.37
C ALA A 188 -7.59 26.56 0.30
N PHE A 189 -8.59 25.76 0.70
CA PHE A 189 -9.57 25.16 -0.21
C PHE A 189 -10.41 26.22 -0.94
N GLU A 190 -10.89 27.23 -0.24
CA GLU A 190 -11.64 28.35 -0.83
C GLU A 190 -10.78 29.15 -1.83
N THR A 191 -9.49 29.36 -1.52
CA THR A 191 -8.55 30.04 -2.42
C THR A 191 -8.32 29.24 -3.70
N LEU A 192 -8.11 27.93 -3.57
CA LEU A 192 -7.89 27.03 -4.71
C LEU A 192 -9.13 26.90 -5.59
N ASP A 193 -10.32 26.79 -4.99
CA ASP A 193 -11.58 26.73 -5.73
C ASP A 193 -11.84 28.00 -6.51
N SER A 194 -11.58 29.17 -5.91
CA SER A 194 -11.72 30.46 -6.59
C SER A 194 -10.79 30.65 -7.78
N LYS A 195 -9.67 29.93 -7.83
CA LYS A 195 -8.66 29.94 -8.89
C LYS A 195 -8.65 28.68 -9.74
N LYS A 196 -9.62 27.79 -9.55
CA LYS A 196 -9.63 26.43 -10.12
C LYS A 196 -9.39 26.43 -11.64
N ASP A 197 -10.08 27.27 -12.37
CA ASP A 197 -9.95 27.37 -13.83
C ASP A 197 -8.58 27.93 -14.26
N GLU A 198 -8.06 28.93 -13.55
CA GLU A 198 -6.72 29.52 -13.78
C GLU A 198 -5.61 28.47 -13.55
N LEU A 199 -5.78 27.63 -12.52
CA LEU A 199 -4.83 26.59 -12.14
C LEU A 199 -4.98 25.30 -12.98
N GLY A 200 -6.00 25.18 -13.81
CA GLY A 200 -6.29 24.02 -14.64
C GLY A 200 -6.77 22.81 -13.84
N LEU A 201 -7.33 23.04 -12.66
CA LEU A 201 -7.84 21.99 -11.78
C LEU A 201 -9.25 21.54 -12.19
N THR A 202 -9.52 20.25 -12.06
CA THR A 202 -10.86 19.67 -12.12
C THR A 202 -11.59 19.82 -10.77
N ALA A 203 -10.85 19.60 -9.69
CA ALA A 203 -11.33 19.78 -8.31
C ALA A 203 -10.17 20.21 -7.39
N VAL A 204 -10.49 20.70 -6.20
CA VAL A 204 -9.47 21.04 -5.21
C VAL A 204 -8.83 19.78 -4.63
N ILE A 205 -9.61 18.74 -4.40
CA ILE A 205 -9.14 17.49 -3.80
C ILE A 205 -9.64 16.27 -4.57
N GLY A 206 -8.74 15.32 -4.80
CA GLY A 206 -9.05 13.97 -5.20
C GLY A 206 -9.45 13.16 -3.97
N TYR A 207 -10.72 13.19 -3.62
CA TYR A 207 -11.32 12.39 -2.55
C TYR A 207 -12.42 11.52 -3.13
N VAL A 208 -12.38 10.21 -2.81
CA VAL A 208 -13.36 9.22 -3.29
C VAL A 208 -13.87 8.43 -2.10
N ALA A 209 -15.20 8.37 -1.95
CA ALA A 209 -15.91 7.66 -0.89
C ALA A 209 -16.74 6.48 -1.43
N GLU A 210 -16.21 5.76 -2.43
CA GLU A 210 -16.84 4.55 -2.97
C GLU A 210 -16.65 3.40 -1.96
N ALA A 211 -17.78 2.78 -1.52
CA ALA A 211 -17.80 1.89 -0.36
C ALA A 211 -17.45 0.42 -0.68
N THR A 212 -17.47 0.01 -1.95
CA THR A 212 -17.30 -1.39 -2.32
C THR A 212 -15.82 -1.78 -2.48
N ASN A 213 -15.08 -0.95 -3.22
CA ASN A 213 -13.69 -1.22 -3.59
C ASN A 213 -12.69 -0.28 -2.89
N LEU A 214 -13.16 0.91 -2.43
CA LEU A 214 -12.33 1.91 -1.76
C LEU A 214 -12.69 2.13 -0.28
N TYR A 215 -13.48 1.21 0.33
CA TYR A 215 -13.81 1.25 1.75
C TYR A 215 -12.55 1.40 2.65
N TRP A 216 -11.43 0.81 2.23
CA TRP A 216 -10.17 0.88 2.95
C TRP A 216 -9.58 2.30 2.98
N SER A 217 -9.76 3.08 1.92
CA SER A 217 -9.26 4.45 1.85
C SER A 217 -9.98 5.36 2.86
N THR A 218 -11.29 5.22 2.98
CA THR A 218 -12.09 5.99 3.95
C THR A 218 -12.12 5.35 5.34
N GLY A 219 -12.44 4.06 5.41
CA GLY A 219 -12.72 3.37 6.68
C GLY A 219 -11.47 2.90 7.44
N ASN A 220 -10.32 2.73 6.77
CA ASN A 220 -9.05 2.49 7.44
C ASN A 220 -8.24 3.79 7.51
N HIS A 221 -7.81 4.32 6.36
CA HIS A 221 -6.80 5.38 6.33
C HIS A 221 -7.34 6.72 6.84
N LEU A 222 -8.47 7.21 6.29
CA LEU A 222 -9.03 8.47 6.78
C LEU A 222 -9.62 8.32 8.19
N PHE A 223 -10.27 7.20 8.49
CA PHE A 223 -10.75 6.95 9.86
C PHE A 223 -9.59 6.83 10.84
N GLY A 224 -8.46 6.22 10.43
CA GLY A 224 -7.23 6.20 11.19
C GLY A 224 -6.66 7.60 11.50
N VAL A 225 -6.95 8.59 10.65
CA VAL A 225 -6.61 9.99 10.96
C VAL A 225 -7.35 10.49 12.20
N TYR A 226 -8.63 10.14 12.37
CA TYR A 226 -9.35 10.42 13.62
C TYR A 226 -8.68 9.73 14.81
N GLU A 227 -8.24 8.50 14.65
CA GLU A 227 -7.63 7.72 15.73
C GLU A 227 -6.29 8.29 16.19
N ASP A 228 -5.42 8.71 15.27
CA ASP A 228 -3.99 8.88 15.54
C ASP A 228 -3.42 10.27 15.31
N ALA A 229 -4.06 11.14 14.51
CA ALA A 229 -3.47 12.41 14.16
C ALA A 229 -3.20 13.30 15.38
N GLY A 230 -1.97 13.81 15.50
CA GLY A 230 -1.53 14.65 16.61
C GLY A 230 -1.14 13.87 17.87
N LEU A 231 -1.32 12.55 17.92
CA LEU A 231 -0.94 11.71 19.05
C LEU A 231 0.52 11.25 18.95
N LYS A 232 1.09 10.90 20.10
CA LYS A 232 2.34 10.13 20.14
C LYS A 232 2.09 8.71 19.63
N ARG A 233 3.12 8.06 19.12
CA ARG A 233 3.03 6.73 18.53
C ARG A 233 2.56 5.62 19.47
N ASP A 234 2.72 5.81 20.76
CA ASP A 234 2.32 4.89 21.83
C ASP A 234 1.01 5.29 22.54
N ASP A 235 0.36 6.37 22.11
CA ASP A 235 -0.92 6.82 22.68
C ASP A 235 -2.08 6.13 21.96
N THR A 236 -2.76 5.22 22.67
CA THR A 236 -3.87 4.39 22.18
C THR A 236 -5.25 4.92 22.53
N LYS A 237 -5.34 6.17 23.03
CA LYS A 237 -6.57 6.75 23.61
C LYS A 237 -7.82 6.50 22.77
N TYR A 238 -7.76 6.72 21.46
CA TYR A 238 -8.97 6.64 20.63
C TYR A 238 -9.24 5.23 20.12
N ILE A 239 -8.22 4.41 19.88
CA ILE A 239 -8.40 3.00 19.55
C ILE A 239 -8.96 2.22 20.77
N ASP A 240 -8.58 2.60 21.98
CA ASP A 240 -9.14 2.01 23.21
C ASP A 240 -10.64 2.32 23.34
N LEU A 241 -11.06 3.57 23.04
CA LEU A 241 -12.49 3.92 22.98
C LEU A 241 -13.24 3.10 21.92
N LEU A 242 -12.64 2.93 20.73
CA LEU A 242 -13.24 2.11 19.69
C LEU A 242 -13.43 0.66 20.11
N SER A 243 -12.47 0.09 20.82
CA SER A 243 -12.56 -1.28 21.35
C SER A 243 -13.75 -1.47 22.29
N GLU A 244 -14.20 -0.39 22.93
CA GLU A 244 -15.40 -0.33 23.75
C GLU A 244 -16.69 0.02 22.94
N GLY A 245 -16.58 0.13 21.64
CA GLY A 245 -17.70 0.55 20.75
C GLY A 245 -18.07 2.03 20.90
N LYS A 246 -17.11 2.90 21.23
CA LYS A 246 -17.33 4.33 21.51
C LYS A 246 -16.48 5.22 20.63
N LEU A 247 -16.92 6.46 20.44
CA LEU A 247 -16.16 7.57 19.84
C LEU A 247 -15.97 8.69 20.85
N ASP A 248 -14.91 9.48 20.71
CA ASP A 248 -14.83 10.82 21.28
C ASP A 248 -15.60 11.77 20.35
N ASN A 249 -16.84 12.08 20.72
CA ASN A 249 -17.77 12.84 19.88
C ASN A 249 -17.31 14.28 19.61
N GLU A 250 -16.57 14.90 20.52
CA GLU A 250 -16.03 16.24 20.30
C GLU A 250 -14.96 16.21 19.20
N ARG A 251 -14.00 15.31 19.31
CA ARG A 251 -12.96 15.12 18.30
C ARG A 251 -13.54 14.65 16.96
N PHE A 252 -14.45 13.68 17.01
CA PHE A 252 -15.06 13.13 15.79
C PHE A 252 -15.90 14.17 15.04
N SER A 253 -16.55 15.10 15.74
CA SER A 253 -17.29 16.19 15.10
C SER A 253 -16.37 17.12 14.31
N LYS A 254 -15.20 17.48 14.86
CA LYS A 254 -14.19 18.28 14.14
C LYS A 254 -13.64 17.54 12.93
N TYR A 255 -13.38 16.24 13.09
CA TYR A 255 -13.00 15.38 11.98
C TYR A 255 -14.09 15.32 10.90
N ALA A 256 -15.36 15.19 11.29
CA ALA A 256 -16.49 15.16 10.37
C ALA A 256 -16.64 16.48 9.58
N ASP A 257 -16.33 17.62 10.19
CA ASP A 257 -16.29 18.92 9.48
C ASP A 257 -15.20 18.94 8.39
N MET A 258 -14.06 18.33 8.62
CA MET A 258 -13.02 18.16 7.60
C MET A 258 -13.52 17.27 6.44
N ILE A 259 -14.18 16.15 6.74
CA ILE A 259 -14.75 15.29 5.69
C ILE A 259 -15.86 16.03 4.92
N ALA A 260 -16.67 16.86 5.58
CA ALA A 260 -17.64 17.72 4.90
C ALA A 260 -16.96 18.71 3.94
N LEU A 261 -15.81 19.28 4.34
CA LEU A 261 -15.01 20.12 3.47
C LEU A 261 -14.51 19.34 2.24
N PHE A 262 -14.04 18.11 2.43
CA PHE A 262 -13.60 17.25 1.32
C PHE A 262 -14.76 16.92 0.38
N ASN A 263 -15.91 16.51 0.89
CA ASN A 263 -17.11 16.27 0.09
C ASN A 263 -17.47 17.48 -0.78
N LYS A 264 -17.38 18.69 -0.23
CA LYS A 264 -17.72 19.93 -0.94
C LYS A 264 -16.79 20.25 -2.11
N TYR A 265 -15.51 19.97 -1.98
CA TYR A 265 -14.47 20.39 -2.92
C TYR A 265 -13.85 19.23 -3.72
N ALA A 266 -14.37 18.02 -3.57
CA ALA A 266 -13.99 16.86 -4.36
C ALA A 266 -14.52 16.92 -5.79
N ASP A 267 -13.99 16.08 -6.66
CA ASP A 267 -14.50 15.86 -8.00
C ASP A 267 -15.88 15.17 -7.94
N PRO A 268 -16.97 15.88 -8.30
CA PRO A 268 -18.30 15.30 -8.19
C PRO A 268 -18.54 14.09 -9.11
N ALA A 269 -17.73 13.95 -10.16
CA ALA A 269 -17.83 12.81 -11.08
C ALA A 269 -17.27 11.52 -10.47
N LEU A 270 -16.34 11.63 -9.51
CA LEU A 270 -15.66 10.50 -8.91
C LEU A 270 -16.01 10.28 -7.44
N LEU A 271 -16.60 11.25 -6.78
CA LEU A 271 -16.77 11.29 -5.31
C LEU A 271 -17.35 9.99 -4.71
N VAL A 272 -18.37 9.39 -5.34
CA VAL A 272 -19.04 8.18 -4.84
C VAL A 272 -18.99 6.99 -5.80
N SER A 273 -18.30 7.13 -6.92
CA SER A 273 -18.23 6.10 -7.97
C SER A 273 -16.86 5.96 -8.62
N GLY A 274 -15.87 6.76 -8.18
CA GLY A 274 -14.53 6.71 -8.69
C GLY A 274 -13.76 5.46 -8.24
N THR A 275 -12.74 5.09 -9.01
CA THR A 275 -11.80 4.04 -8.64
C THR A 275 -10.50 4.64 -8.08
N TYR A 276 -9.69 3.81 -7.43
CA TYR A 276 -8.34 4.17 -7.02
C TYR A 276 -7.52 4.71 -8.20
N ASP A 277 -7.49 3.97 -9.32
CA ASP A 277 -6.71 4.36 -10.50
C ASP A 277 -7.13 5.72 -11.05
N GLN A 278 -8.46 5.97 -11.16
CA GLN A 278 -8.95 7.27 -11.62
C GLN A 278 -8.56 8.42 -10.68
N GLN A 279 -8.59 8.19 -9.37
CA GLN A 279 -8.17 9.18 -8.37
C GLN A 279 -6.72 9.55 -8.54
N ILE A 280 -5.82 8.55 -8.65
CA ILE A 280 -4.38 8.78 -8.73
C ILE A 280 -3.99 9.33 -10.10
N GLN A 281 -4.54 8.79 -11.19
CA GLN A 281 -4.29 9.26 -12.54
C GLN A 281 -4.63 10.76 -12.70
N ASN A 282 -5.76 11.22 -12.12
CA ASN A 282 -6.11 12.63 -12.13
C ASN A 282 -5.16 13.48 -11.28
N PHE A 283 -4.68 12.98 -10.14
CA PHE A 283 -3.68 13.66 -9.35
C PHE A 283 -2.33 13.72 -10.11
N SER A 284 -1.88 12.62 -10.68
CA SER A 284 -0.67 12.53 -11.52
C SER A 284 -0.73 13.48 -12.72
N ALA A 285 -1.92 13.67 -13.30
CA ALA A 285 -2.16 14.63 -14.38
C ALA A 285 -2.29 16.10 -13.90
N GLY A 286 -2.05 16.40 -12.62
CA GLY A 286 -2.12 17.75 -12.04
C GLY A 286 -3.53 18.32 -11.96
N LYS A 287 -4.58 17.48 -11.95
CA LYS A 287 -5.99 17.93 -11.93
C LYS A 287 -6.54 18.20 -10.53
N TYR A 288 -5.81 17.84 -9.51
CA TYR A 288 -6.12 18.10 -8.10
C TYR A 288 -4.97 18.80 -7.40
N ALA A 289 -5.28 19.70 -6.47
CA ALA A 289 -4.29 20.32 -5.59
C ALA A 289 -3.91 19.39 -4.43
N PHE A 290 -4.89 18.61 -3.94
CA PHE A 290 -4.73 17.64 -2.85
C PHE A 290 -5.27 16.27 -3.25
N VAL A 291 -4.82 15.22 -2.57
CA VAL A 291 -5.37 13.86 -2.69
C VAL A 291 -5.34 13.13 -1.34
N THR A 292 -6.39 12.36 -1.04
CA THR A 292 -6.55 11.60 0.21
C THR A 292 -5.97 10.19 0.10
N GLN A 293 -4.68 10.11 -0.25
CA GLN A 293 -3.95 8.83 -0.33
C GLN A 293 -2.62 8.96 0.42
N GLY A 294 -1.96 7.83 0.66
CA GLY A 294 -0.65 7.82 1.30
C GLY A 294 0.52 7.86 0.31
N SER A 295 1.73 7.71 0.84
CA SER A 295 2.96 7.80 0.07
C SER A 295 3.11 6.76 -1.05
N TRP A 296 2.40 5.64 -0.98
CA TRP A 296 2.42 4.59 -2.02
C TRP A 296 2.05 5.08 -3.42
N ILE A 297 1.30 6.19 -3.53
CA ILE A 297 0.97 6.77 -4.85
C ILE A 297 2.20 7.32 -5.58
N GLY A 298 3.32 7.58 -4.88
CA GLY A 298 4.58 8.01 -5.49
C GLY A 298 5.09 7.00 -6.50
N ALA A 299 5.04 5.71 -6.16
CA ALA A 299 5.38 4.63 -7.08
C ALA A 299 4.44 4.58 -8.28
N THR A 300 3.12 4.70 -8.08
CA THR A 300 2.13 4.77 -9.17
C THR A 300 2.41 5.96 -10.09
N MET A 301 2.63 7.16 -9.55
CA MET A 301 2.93 8.38 -10.31
C MET A 301 4.17 8.25 -11.18
N THR A 302 5.21 7.57 -10.68
CA THR A 302 6.50 7.46 -11.38
C THR A 302 6.61 6.23 -12.28
N ASN A 303 5.69 5.27 -12.20
CA ASN A 303 5.63 4.06 -13.02
C ASN A 303 4.37 4.03 -13.88
N ASP A 304 3.22 3.67 -13.33
CA ASP A 304 1.99 3.41 -14.10
C ASP A 304 1.41 4.69 -14.72
N ASP A 305 1.43 5.80 -13.98
CA ASP A 305 0.94 7.12 -14.44
C ASP A 305 2.05 8.04 -14.93
N LYS A 306 3.24 7.49 -15.22
CA LYS A 306 4.42 8.28 -15.57
C LYS A 306 4.18 9.21 -16.77
N GLU A 307 3.45 8.77 -17.78
CA GLU A 307 3.16 9.59 -18.95
C GLU A 307 2.33 10.83 -18.58
N GLN A 308 1.34 10.68 -17.72
CA GLN A 308 0.48 11.77 -17.23
C GLN A 308 1.27 12.70 -16.32
N TYR A 309 2.10 12.14 -15.45
CA TYR A 309 2.93 12.90 -14.52
C TYR A 309 4.01 13.72 -15.25
N ASP A 310 4.68 13.13 -16.25
CA ASP A 310 5.63 13.83 -17.13
C ASP A 310 4.93 14.96 -17.91
N ALA A 311 3.74 14.70 -18.46
CA ALA A 311 2.95 15.70 -19.19
C ALA A 311 2.49 16.85 -18.30
N ALA A 312 2.27 16.59 -17.01
CA ALA A 312 1.95 17.60 -15.99
C ALA A 312 3.19 18.36 -15.47
N GLY A 313 4.39 18.05 -15.98
CA GLY A 313 5.64 18.74 -15.66
C GLY A 313 6.42 18.17 -14.48
N ASN A 314 6.13 16.96 -14.03
CA ASN A 314 6.79 16.31 -12.88
C ASN A 314 6.78 17.22 -11.65
N PHE A 315 5.62 17.77 -11.32
CA PHE A 315 5.46 18.73 -10.23
C PHE A 315 5.93 18.13 -8.91
N LYS A 316 6.40 18.98 -8.01
CA LYS A 316 6.81 18.56 -6.66
C LYS A 316 5.58 18.21 -5.83
N VAL A 317 5.72 17.17 -5.03
CA VAL A 317 4.70 16.74 -4.08
C VAL A 317 5.21 16.81 -2.64
N GLY A 318 4.32 16.78 -1.70
CA GLY A 318 4.58 16.62 -0.28
C GLY A 318 3.32 16.20 0.44
N MET A 319 3.43 16.06 1.76
CA MET A 319 2.30 15.79 2.63
C MET A 319 2.28 16.79 3.78
N ILE A 320 1.09 17.16 4.21
CA ILE A 320 0.84 17.91 5.44
C ILE A 320 -0.07 17.09 6.37
N PRO A 321 -0.08 17.41 7.68
CA PRO A 321 -1.05 16.82 8.59
C PRO A 321 -2.49 17.07 8.15
N TYR A 322 -3.38 16.11 8.45
CA TYR A 322 -4.81 16.34 8.38
C TYR A 322 -5.24 17.20 9.58
N ALA A 323 -5.08 18.51 9.46
CA ALA A 323 -5.23 19.48 10.54
C ALA A 323 -6.71 19.81 10.84
N PHE A 324 -7.51 18.80 11.21
CA PHE A 324 -8.92 18.98 11.60
C PHE A 324 -9.10 19.53 13.02
N GLU A 325 -8.04 19.60 13.80
CA GLU A 325 -7.92 20.29 15.08
C GLU A 325 -6.65 21.15 15.10
N GLU A 326 -6.66 22.23 15.89
CA GLU A 326 -5.46 23.01 16.12
C GLU A 326 -4.40 22.16 16.85
N GLY A 327 -3.16 22.28 16.44
CA GLY A 327 -2.03 21.59 17.05
C GLY A 327 -1.74 20.18 16.48
N ILE A 328 -2.53 19.70 15.54
CA ILE A 328 -2.17 18.49 14.77
C ILE A 328 -1.00 18.85 13.86
N ASP A 329 0.18 18.31 14.19
CA ASP A 329 1.42 18.56 13.44
C ASP A 329 2.15 17.28 13.01
N THR A 330 1.47 16.12 13.09
CA THR A 330 2.00 14.82 12.72
C THR A 330 1.41 14.30 11.42
N ILE A 331 2.22 13.62 10.61
CA ILE A 331 1.73 12.64 9.62
C ILE A 331 1.78 11.25 10.25
N GLN A 332 0.96 10.34 9.76
CA GLN A 332 0.96 8.97 10.26
C GLN A 332 1.97 8.13 9.47
N THR A 333 2.81 7.35 10.17
CA THR A 333 3.81 6.47 9.52
C THR A 333 3.82 5.10 10.15
N ASN A 334 3.91 4.06 9.30
CA ASN A 334 4.15 2.69 9.75
C ASN A 334 4.66 1.83 8.59
N SER A 335 5.06 0.58 8.90
CA SER A 335 5.07 -0.46 7.88
C SER A 335 3.62 -0.77 7.45
N PRO A 336 3.31 -0.80 6.16
CA PRO A 336 1.95 -1.07 5.70
C PRO A 336 1.53 -2.53 5.97
N SER A 337 2.52 -3.40 6.02
CA SER A 337 2.41 -4.83 6.32
C SER A 337 3.80 -5.40 6.58
N TRP A 338 3.85 -6.65 6.99
CA TRP A 338 5.08 -7.35 7.34
C TRP A 338 5.17 -8.68 6.65
N TRP A 339 6.37 -9.14 6.33
CA TRP A 339 6.61 -10.51 5.91
C TRP A 339 6.82 -11.40 7.11
N SER A 340 6.04 -12.47 7.19
CA SER A 340 6.16 -13.53 8.21
C SER A 340 6.77 -14.76 7.61
N VAL A 341 7.50 -15.53 8.43
CA VAL A 341 8.05 -16.83 8.05
C VAL A 341 7.13 -17.92 8.55
N PHE A 342 6.68 -18.81 7.65
CA PHE A 342 5.92 -20.00 8.02
C PHE A 342 6.84 -21.04 8.65
N ASP A 343 6.41 -21.69 9.74
CA ASP A 343 7.21 -22.70 10.41
C ASP A 343 7.15 -24.03 9.63
N ASN A 344 8.03 -24.17 8.66
CA ASN A 344 8.22 -25.34 7.82
C ASN A 344 9.71 -25.72 7.68
N ASP A 345 10.01 -26.70 6.84
CA ASP A 345 11.37 -27.18 6.61
C ASP A 345 12.31 -26.14 5.98
N ASN A 346 11.78 -25.08 5.38
CA ASN A 346 12.53 -24.00 4.73
C ASN A 346 12.75 -22.79 5.65
N LYS A 347 12.26 -22.79 6.89
CA LYS A 347 12.30 -21.62 7.80
C LYS A 347 13.69 -21.03 8.00
N GLU A 348 14.72 -21.86 8.15
CA GLU A 348 16.12 -21.39 8.31
C GLU A 348 16.61 -20.63 7.07
N GLU A 349 16.23 -21.06 5.88
CA GLU A 349 16.58 -20.38 4.64
C GLU A 349 15.78 -19.10 4.45
N SER A 350 14.53 -19.10 4.86
CA SER A 350 13.66 -17.92 4.86
C SER A 350 14.20 -16.83 5.80
N MET A 351 14.64 -17.18 7.00
CA MET A 351 15.29 -16.24 7.92
C MET A 351 16.57 -15.64 7.34
N LYS A 352 17.42 -16.45 6.66
CA LYS A 352 18.61 -15.95 5.97
C LYS A 352 18.25 -14.97 4.85
N PHE A 353 17.20 -15.26 4.08
CA PHE A 353 16.73 -14.35 3.04
C PHE A 353 16.27 -13.03 3.64
N LEU A 354 15.47 -13.02 4.71
CA LEU A 354 15.05 -11.79 5.40
C LEU A 354 16.26 -11.03 5.99
N GLN A 355 17.26 -11.74 6.57
CA GLN A 355 18.49 -11.11 7.03
C GLN A 355 19.22 -10.42 5.86
N TRP A 356 19.39 -11.10 4.73
CA TRP A 356 20.02 -10.53 3.53
C TRP A 356 19.22 -9.31 2.99
N ILE A 357 17.89 -9.36 3.05
CA ILE A 357 17.05 -8.22 2.66
C ILE A 357 17.32 -6.99 3.54
N SER A 358 17.61 -7.17 4.82
CA SER A 358 17.95 -6.06 5.72
C SER A 358 19.33 -5.43 5.46
N GLU A 359 20.18 -6.04 4.63
CA GLU A 359 21.55 -5.61 4.37
C GLU A 359 21.65 -4.60 3.23
N ASP A 360 22.75 -3.89 3.19
CA ASP A 360 23.02 -2.73 2.34
C ASP A 360 22.65 -2.94 0.86
N LYS A 361 23.07 -4.07 0.27
CA LYS A 361 22.86 -4.34 -1.16
C LYS A 361 21.40 -4.53 -1.53
N ALA A 362 20.68 -5.31 -0.74
CA ALA A 362 19.25 -5.55 -0.96
C ALA A 362 18.44 -4.29 -0.69
N GLN A 363 18.77 -3.58 0.38
CA GLN A 363 18.15 -2.30 0.72
C GLN A 363 18.37 -1.25 -0.38
N LYS A 364 19.53 -1.23 -1.01
CA LYS A 364 19.77 -0.36 -2.16
C LYS A 364 18.82 -0.63 -3.32
N ILE A 365 18.54 -1.90 -3.63
CA ILE A 365 17.57 -2.27 -4.67
C ILE A 365 16.16 -1.83 -4.26
N LEU A 366 15.74 -2.12 -3.03
CA LEU A 366 14.43 -1.76 -2.52
C LEU A 366 14.22 -0.24 -2.49
N VAL A 367 15.22 0.51 -2.05
CA VAL A 367 15.13 1.96 -1.93
C VAL A 367 15.25 2.65 -3.30
N GLU A 368 16.28 2.36 -4.08
CA GLU A 368 16.56 3.10 -5.31
C GLU A 368 15.69 2.66 -6.50
N LYS A 369 15.23 1.39 -6.52
CA LYS A 369 14.47 0.85 -7.65
C LYS A 369 12.99 0.63 -7.34
N ALA A 370 12.64 0.10 -6.15
CA ALA A 370 11.26 -0.10 -5.76
C ALA A 370 10.65 1.15 -5.09
N GLY A 371 11.46 2.19 -4.78
CA GLY A 371 10.98 3.41 -4.14
C GLY A 371 10.64 3.24 -2.65
N PHE A 372 11.05 2.14 -2.02
CA PHE A 372 10.75 1.89 -0.62
C PHE A 372 11.52 2.83 0.30
N VAL A 373 10.87 3.35 1.32
CA VAL A 373 11.55 4.02 2.43
C VAL A 373 11.98 2.95 3.42
N SER A 374 13.30 2.78 3.58
CA SER A 374 13.86 1.75 4.44
C SER A 374 13.37 1.89 5.89
N PRO A 375 12.92 0.80 6.53
CA PRO A 375 12.59 0.79 7.95
C PRO A 375 13.81 0.58 8.87
N PHE A 376 15.02 0.42 8.29
CA PHE A 376 16.26 0.12 9.03
C PHE A 376 17.08 1.38 9.26
N LYS A 377 17.54 1.57 10.51
CA LYS A 377 18.29 2.76 10.96
C LYS A 377 19.67 2.86 10.33
N SER A 378 20.30 1.72 10.04
CA SER A 378 21.64 1.65 9.41
C SER A 378 21.63 2.08 7.95
N ILE A 379 20.48 2.12 7.29
CA ILE A 379 20.34 2.42 5.87
C ILE A 379 20.19 3.92 5.65
N SER A 380 21.08 4.49 4.85
CA SER A 380 21.12 5.92 4.54
C SER A 380 20.64 6.28 3.13
N TYR A 381 20.25 5.29 2.32
CA TYR A 381 19.70 5.53 0.99
C TYR A 381 18.40 6.32 1.06
N VAL A 382 18.23 7.26 0.14
CA VAL A 382 16.97 8.00 -0.01
C VAL A 382 16.25 7.45 -1.22
N ALA A 383 15.01 7.06 -1.04
CA ALA A 383 14.20 6.55 -2.13
C ALA A 383 14.00 7.61 -3.22
N ASN A 384 13.98 7.15 -4.47
CA ASN A 384 13.59 8.00 -5.61
C ASN A 384 12.06 8.09 -5.71
N ASP A 385 11.39 8.08 -4.56
CA ASP A 385 9.96 8.27 -4.44
C ASP A 385 9.66 9.73 -4.15
N PRO A 386 8.67 10.34 -4.80
CA PRO A 386 8.34 11.76 -4.62
C PRO A 386 8.03 12.18 -3.17
N PHE A 387 7.56 11.25 -2.33
CA PHE A 387 7.21 11.50 -0.92
C PHE A 387 8.32 11.15 0.07
N ALA A 388 9.39 10.47 -0.34
CA ALA A 388 10.43 9.97 0.56
C ALA A 388 11.06 11.08 1.42
N GLN A 389 11.30 12.26 0.84
CA GLN A 389 11.86 13.39 1.59
C GLN A 389 10.90 13.88 2.68
N THR A 390 9.60 13.93 2.38
CA THR A 390 8.57 14.33 3.37
C THR A 390 8.55 13.37 4.56
N ILE A 391 8.54 12.05 4.30
CA ILE A 391 8.58 11.01 5.35
C ILE A 391 9.82 11.20 6.22
N THR A 392 10.97 11.36 5.59
CA THR A 392 12.24 11.57 6.27
C THR A 392 12.24 12.81 7.16
N ASP A 393 11.71 13.92 6.68
CA ASP A 393 11.68 15.18 7.42
C ASP A 393 10.76 15.10 8.65
N TYR A 394 9.56 14.54 8.51
CA TYR A 394 8.64 14.33 9.64
C TYR A 394 9.19 13.34 10.65
N THR A 395 9.80 12.24 10.20
CA THR A 395 10.43 11.24 11.08
C THR A 395 11.58 11.87 11.88
N LYS A 396 12.48 12.62 11.22
CA LYS A 396 13.59 13.32 11.90
C LYS A 396 13.13 14.38 12.88
N ALA A 397 12.01 15.03 12.59
CA ALA A 397 11.41 16.02 13.47
C ALA A 397 10.65 15.41 14.66
N GLY A 398 10.49 14.09 14.71
CA GLY A 398 9.65 13.39 15.70
C GLY A 398 8.16 13.72 15.58
N LYS A 399 7.72 14.13 14.39
CA LYS A 399 6.34 14.54 14.08
C LYS A 399 5.59 13.44 13.32
N THR A 400 5.60 12.23 13.88
CA THR A 400 4.88 11.09 13.33
C THR A 400 3.99 10.46 14.38
N SER A 401 2.79 10.06 14.00
CA SER A 401 1.88 9.19 14.76
C SER A 401 1.82 7.79 14.16
N ALA A 402 1.16 6.88 14.87
CA ALA A 402 1.05 5.47 14.49
C ALA A 402 -0.06 5.22 13.44
N TRP A 403 -0.28 3.96 13.11
CA TRP A 403 -1.41 3.44 12.34
C TRP A 403 -2.18 2.43 13.20
N HIS A 404 -2.84 2.89 14.28
CA HIS A 404 -3.58 1.99 15.16
C HIS A 404 -4.81 1.38 14.51
N TRP A 405 -5.30 1.92 13.37
CA TRP A 405 -6.36 1.30 12.58
C TRP A 405 -6.05 -0.15 12.18
N LEU A 406 -4.77 -0.55 12.15
CA LEU A 406 -4.36 -1.95 11.94
C LEU A 406 -4.83 -2.89 13.07
N ASN A 407 -5.23 -2.35 14.21
CA ASN A 407 -5.74 -3.07 15.37
C ASN A 407 -7.28 -2.98 15.49
N ASN A 408 -7.95 -2.31 14.57
CA ASN A 408 -9.41 -2.26 14.53
C ASN A 408 -10.00 -3.66 14.35
N LYS A 409 -11.23 -3.86 14.84
CA LYS A 409 -11.96 -5.12 14.65
C LYS A 409 -12.04 -5.46 13.16
N ASP A 410 -11.67 -6.68 12.80
CA ASP A 410 -11.60 -7.14 11.41
C ASP A 410 -12.89 -6.84 10.64
N GLY A 411 -12.75 -6.34 9.42
CA GLY A 411 -13.86 -5.97 8.55
C GLY A 411 -14.61 -4.69 8.93
N LEU A 412 -14.22 -3.96 9.99
CA LEU A 412 -14.91 -2.72 10.41
C LEU A 412 -15.05 -1.73 9.25
N ALA A 413 -13.96 -1.46 8.53
CA ALA A 413 -13.98 -0.53 7.39
C ALA A 413 -14.94 -0.98 6.29
N GLN A 414 -14.88 -2.26 5.91
CA GLN A 414 -15.65 -2.82 4.81
C GLN A 414 -17.12 -2.98 5.14
N ASN A 415 -17.44 -3.50 6.34
CA ASN A 415 -18.78 -3.94 6.69
C ASN A 415 -19.60 -2.86 7.41
N ALA A 416 -18.96 -1.77 7.87
CA ALA A 416 -19.64 -0.72 8.62
C ALA A 416 -19.28 0.69 8.15
N LEU A 417 -17.99 1.09 8.14
CA LEU A 417 -17.64 2.50 7.98
C LEU A 417 -17.77 2.99 6.54
N GLY A 418 -17.32 2.22 5.54
CA GLY A 418 -17.28 2.63 4.14
C GLY A 418 -18.63 3.13 3.61
N VAL A 419 -19.71 2.42 3.94
CA VAL A 419 -21.08 2.80 3.53
C VAL A 419 -21.49 4.13 4.15
N VAL A 420 -21.12 4.41 5.40
CA VAL A 420 -21.47 5.67 6.08
C VAL A 420 -20.73 6.86 5.44
N TYR A 421 -19.47 6.68 5.04
CA TYR A 421 -18.73 7.70 4.27
C TYR A 421 -19.40 7.96 2.91
N GLN A 422 -19.79 6.91 2.19
CA GLN A 422 -20.48 7.06 0.90
C GLN A 422 -21.83 7.74 1.04
N ASP A 423 -22.61 7.43 2.07
CA ASP A 423 -23.88 8.09 2.36
C ASP A 423 -23.70 9.58 2.68
N PHE A 424 -22.64 9.91 3.43
CA PHE A 424 -22.29 11.30 3.71
C PHE A 424 -21.87 12.05 2.44
N ALA A 425 -21.02 11.45 1.62
CA ALA A 425 -20.57 12.01 0.35
C ALA A 425 -21.73 12.16 -0.67
N SER A 426 -22.71 11.24 -0.63
CA SER A 426 -23.92 11.30 -1.47
C SER A 426 -24.92 12.36 -1.02
N GLY A 427 -24.70 13.02 0.13
CA GLY A 427 -25.64 13.99 0.71
C GLY A 427 -26.87 13.36 1.40
N ASN A 428 -26.87 12.04 1.61
CA ASN A 428 -27.91 11.33 2.37
C ASN A 428 -27.84 11.67 3.87
N LEU A 429 -26.66 12.01 4.36
CA LEU A 429 -26.38 12.43 5.73
C LEU A 429 -25.85 13.87 5.73
N ASP A 430 -26.33 14.71 6.65
CA ASP A 430 -25.63 15.92 7.05
C ASP A 430 -24.52 15.58 8.08
N THR A 431 -23.66 16.53 8.43
CA THR A 431 -22.53 16.30 9.33
C THR A 431 -22.98 15.73 10.68
N ALA A 432 -24.07 16.26 11.27
CA ALA A 432 -24.56 15.76 12.56
C ALA A 432 -25.03 14.30 12.47
N LYS A 433 -25.77 13.97 11.41
CA LYS A 433 -26.20 12.59 11.17
C LYS A 433 -25.06 11.66 10.83
N PHE A 434 -24.01 12.15 10.18
CA PHE A 434 -22.81 11.38 9.93
C PHE A 434 -22.15 10.97 11.25
N VAL A 435 -21.98 11.90 12.20
CA VAL A 435 -21.46 11.62 13.55
C VAL A 435 -22.33 10.61 14.28
N ASP A 436 -23.66 10.86 14.37
CA ASP A 436 -24.60 9.96 15.03
C ASP A 436 -24.64 8.55 14.41
N THR A 437 -24.48 8.46 13.08
CA THR A 437 -24.51 7.17 12.38
C THR A 437 -23.21 6.41 12.63
N MET A 438 -22.06 7.09 12.58
CA MET A 438 -20.78 6.48 12.91
C MET A 438 -20.75 5.90 14.32
N GLU A 439 -21.20 6.68 15.32
CA GLU A 439 -21.29 6.18 16.70
C GLU A 439 -22.13 4.90 16.80
N LYS A 440 -23.29 4.89 16.14
CA LYS A 440 -24.21 3.72 16.16
C LYS A 440 -23.61 2.50 15.48
N VAL A 441 -23.02 2.64 14.28
CA VAL A 441 -22.49 1.48 13.56
C VAL A 441 -21.26 0.90 14.25
N ILE A 442 -20.42 1.74 14.85
CA ILE A 442 -19.28 1.31 15.65
C ILE A 442 -19.73 0.56 16.88
N ALA A 443 -20.67 1.14 17.68
CA ALA A 443 -21.22 0.48 18.86
C ALA A 443 -21.84 -0.89 18.50
N GLN A 444 -22.58 -0.98 17.40
CA GLN A 444 -23.17 -2.23 16.94
C GLN A 444 -22.13 -3.24 16.49
N TYR A 445 -21.09 -2.78 15.78
CA TYR A 445 -20.03 -3.64 15.26
C TYR A 445 -19.19 -4.28 16.36
N TYR A 446 -18.89 -3.52 17.42
CA TYR A 446 -18.13 -4.04 18.55
C TYR A 446 -18.99 -4.83 19.57
N ALA A 447 -20.30 -4.67 19.56
CA ALA A 447 -21.21 -5.47 20.40
C ALA A 447 -21.48 -6.88 19.86
N GLY A 448 -21.31 -7.09 18.57
CA GLY A 448 -21.52 -8.40 17.87
C GLY A 448 -20.24 -9.05 17.45
#